data_5cbdc8c5b430275bddc18ffaa44261a2
#
_entry.id   5cbdc8c5b430275bddc18ffaa44261a2
#
_cell.length_a   1.000
_cell.length_b   1.000
_cell.length_c   1.000
_cell.angle_alpha   90.00
_cell.angle_beta   90.00
_cell.angle_gamma   90.00
#
_symmetry.space_group_name_H-M   'P 1'
#
loop_
_entity.id
_entity.type
_entity.pdbx_description
1 polymer ?
#
loop_
_entity_poly.entity_id
_entity_poly.type
_entity_poly.pdbx_seq_one_letter_code
_entity_poly.pdbx_strand_id
1 'polypeptide(L)'
;MMNNLDKIYSSNIKNFSKDYLGYLSYIFKNINNESIESLITLIINKRDNKKNIFFIGNGGSASTASHFANDISIGTRSFKKPFKAYSLCDNQAILTALGNDYGFEKIFVNQLKNYAQRDDLVIAISASGNSPNLVEAINYSNQNNINTFSLTAFDGGRLKGLTNGNIHVPTELKEYGPAEDVHMIIAGMVGSYLIRYVQAES
;
A
#
# COMPACT_ATOMS: atom_id res chain seq x y z
N MET A 1 -18.99 -0.93 -20.07
CA MET A 1 -19.91 -1.32 -18.99
C MET A 1 -19.94 -0.22 -17.95
N MET A 2 -21.11 0.13 -17.41
CA MET A 2 -21.25 1.06 -16.30
C MET A 2 -20.73 0.38 -15.02
N ASN A 3 -19.79 1.01 -14.34
CA ASN A 3 -19.29 0.54 -13.03
C ASN A 3 -20.22 1.01 -11.88
N ASN A 4 -19.89 0.68 -10.63
CA ASN A 4 -20.75 1.06 -9.50
C ASN A 4 -20.81 2.57 -9.29
N LEU A 5 -19.73 3.33 -9.57
CA LEU A 5 -19.74 4.79 -9.49
C LEU A 5 -20.73 5.39 -10.49
N ASP A 6 -20.80 4.85 -11.70
CA ASP A 6 -21.77 5.28 -12.70
C ASP A 6 -23.21 5.01 -12.25
N LYS A 7 -23.45 3.88 -11.55
CA LYS A 7 -24.78 3.49 -11.05
C LYS A 7 -25.27 4.37 -9.90
N ILE A 8 -24.37 4.76 -8.99
CA ILE A 8 -24.70 5.58 -7.81
C ILE A 8 -24.63 7.08 -8.10
N TYR A 9 -24.13 7.49 -9.28
CA TYR A 9 -24.07 8.90 -9.64
C TYR A 9 -25.45 9.55 -9.61
N SER A 10 -25.55 10.69 -8.93
CA SER A 10 -26.74 11.52 -8.86
C SER A 10 -26.33 12.99 -8.95
N SER A 11 -27.10 13.80 -9.69
CA SER A 11 -26.93 15.24 -9.70
C SER A 11 -27.26 15.89 -8.35
N ASN A 12 -27.98 15.18 -7.48
CA ASN A 12 -28.17 15.55 -6.09
C ASN A 12 -26.99 15.03 -5.25
N ILE A 13 -26.12 15.96 -4.82
CA ILE A 13 -24.90 15.66 -4.04
C ILE A 13 -25.19 14.91 -2.75
N LYS A 14 -26.32 15.17 -2.07
CA LYS A 14 -26.70 14.46 -0.84
C LYS A 14 -26.96 12.97 -1.10
N ASN A 15 -27.63 12.67 -2.21
CA ASN A 15 -27.88 11.28 -2.60
C ASN A 15 -26.59 10.61 -2.99
N PHE A 16 -25.79 11.22 -3.85
CA PHE A 16 -24.50 10.68 -4.25
C PHE A 16 -23.59 10.38 -3.05
N SER A 17 -23.42 11.34 -2.12
CA SER A 17 -22.56 11.12 -0.95
C SER A 17 -23.07 10.00 -0.05
N LYS A 18 -24.38 9.89 0.17
CA LYS A 18 -24.98 8.77 0.93
C LYS A 18 -24.70 7.43 0.27
N ASP A 19 -24.91 7.33 -1.04
CA ASP A 19 -24.74 6.09 -1.79
C ASP A 19 -23.26 5.72 -1.93
N TYR A 20 -22.37 6.69 -2.07
CA TYR A 20 -20.92 6.49 -2.05
C TYR A 20 -20.43 5.90 -0.71
N LEU A 21 -20.85 6.49 0.42
CA LEU A 21 -20.52 5.95 1.75
C LEU A 21 -21.12 4.55 1.98
N GLY A 22 -22.32 4.31 1.46
CA GLY A 22 -22.94 2.98 1.45
C GLY A 22 -22.12 1.97 0.65
N TYR A 23 -21.59 2.38 -0.49
CA TYR A 23 -20.72 1.55 -1.33
C TYR A 23 -19.39 1.25 -0.64
N LEU A 24 -18.72 2.22 -0.02
CA LEU A 24 -17.54 1.97 0.78
C LEU A 24 -17.82 0.97 1.90
N SER A 25 -18.94 1.11 2.61
CA SER A 25 -19.36 0.16 3.65
C SER A 25 -19.53 -1.26 3.11
N TYR A 26 -20.09 -1.41 1.91
CA TYR A 26 -20.20 -2.70 1.23
C TYR A 26 -18.82 -3.28 0.90
N ILE A 27 -17.89 -2.48 0.36
CA ILE A 27 -16.53 -2.93 0.06
C ILE A 27 -15.84 -3.46 1.31
N PHE A 28 -15.91 -2.71 2.44
CA PHE A 28 -15.29 -3.14 3.70
C PHE A 28 -15.79 -4.48 4.21
N LYS A 29 -17.08 -4.78 4.06
CA LYS A 29 -17.66 -6.06 4.47
C LYS A 29 -17.14 -7.26 3.66
N ASN A 30 -16.57 -6.99 2.48
CA ASN A 30 -16.08 -8.01 1.56
C ASN A 30 -14.54 -8.08 1.50
N ILE A 31 -13.83 -7.34 2.34
CA ILE A 31 -12.38 -7.48 2.47
C ILE A 31 -12.06 -8.71 3.34
N ASN A 32 -11.05 -9.47 2.93
CA ASN A 32 -10.57 -10.61 3.70
C ASN A 32 -9.76 -10.12 4.92
N ASN A 33 -10.30 -10.32 6.12
CA ASN A 33 -9.65 -9.93 7.38
C ASN A 33 -8.37 -10.73 7.66
N GLU A 34 -8.25 -11.96 7.18
CA GLU A 34 -7.03 -12.78 7.33
C GLU A 34 -5.85 -12.15 6.56
N SER A 35 -6.14 -11.50 5.42
CA SER A 35 -5.11 -10.77 4.68
C SER A 35 -4.60 -9.56 5.45
N ILE A 36 -5.46 -8.89 6.20
CA ILE A 36 -5.10 -7.75 7.06
C ILE A 36 -4.26 -8.24 8.24
N GLU A 37 -4.66 -9.32 8.88
CA GLU A 37 -3.92 -9.97 9.96
C GLU A 37 -2.52 -10.40 9.48
N SER A 38 -2.43 -11.01 8.29
CA SER A 38 -1.16 -11.40 7.66
C SER A 38 -0.23 -10.20 7.46
N LEU A 39 -0.74 -9.07 6.98
CA LEU A 39 0.05 -7.84 6.82
C LEU A 39 0.56 -7.32 8.16
N ILE A 40 -0.30 -7.22 9.17
CA ILE A 40 0.06 -6.73 10.51
C ILE A 40 1.12 -7.64 11.13
N THR A 41 0.94 -8.94 11.07
CA THR A 41 1.88 -9.94 11.59
C THR A 41 3.24 -9.81 10.90
N LEU A 42 3.25 -9.63 9.57
CA LEU A 42 4.48 -9.43 8.81
C LEU A 42 5.20 -8.14 9.21
N ILE A 43 4.49 -7.03 9.38
CA ILE A 43 5.05 -5.75 9.83
C ILE A 43 5.67 -5.88 11.23
N ILE A 44 4.99 -6.53 12.18
CA ILE A 44 5.52 -6.78 13.53
C ILE A 44 6.77 -7.65 13.45
N ASN A 45 6.76 -8.71 12.66
CA ASN A 45 7.93 -9.56 12.44
C ASN A 45 9.14 -8.75 11.91
N LYS A 46 8.92 -7.81 10.97
CA LYS A 46 10.00 -6.96 10.47
C LYS A 46 10.58 -6.04 11.54
N ARG A 47 9.72 -5.46 12.40
CA ARG A 47 10.16 -4.69 13.57
C ARG A 47 11.04 -5.53 14.49
N ASP A 48 10.59 -6.73 14.85
CA ASP A 48 11.26 -7.63 15.78
C ASP A 48 12.63 -8.06 15.28
N ASN A 49 12.75 -8.29 13.99
CA ASN A 49 14.00 -8.65 13.30
C ASN A 49 14.82 -7.43 12.82
N LYS A 50 14.43 -6.20 13.19
CA LYS A 50 15.10 -4.94 12.84
C LYS A 50 15.24 -4.71 11.32
N LYS A 51 14.32 -5.26 10.54
CA LYS A 51 14.27 -5.14 9.08
C LYS A 51 13.57 -3.86 8.64
N ASN A 52 13.87 -3.43 7.42
CA ASN A 52 13.24 -2.25 6.81
C ASN A 52 11.92 -2.63 6.14
N ILE A 53 11.02 -1.67 6.07
CA ILE A 53 9.74 -1.75 5.37
C ILE A 53 9.70 -0.59 4.38
N PHE A 54 9.61 -0.88 3.09
CA PHE A 54 9.54 0.13 2.03
C PHE A 54 8.15 0.15 1.42
N PHE A 55 7.58 1.35 1.31
CA PHE A 55 6.30 1.58 0.66
C PHE A 55 6.51 2.21 -0.70
N ILE A 56 5.81 1.70 -1.72
CA ILE A 56 5.86 2.19 -3.10
C ILE A 56 4.44 2.29 -3.68
N GLY A 57 4.20 3.31 -4.50
CA GLY A 57 2.90 3.57 -5.16
C GLY A 57 3.01 4.73 -6.15
N ASN A 58 1.98 4.92 -6.96
CA ASN A 58 1.89 6.04 -7.91
C ASN A 58 0.67 6.90 -7.59
N GLY A 59 0.70 8.20 -7.89
CA GLY A 59 -0.43 9.10 -7.72
C GLY A 59 -1.03 9.08 -6.31
N GLY A 60 -2.34 8.84 -6.17
CA GLY A 60 -3.01 8.70 -4.87
C GLY A 60 -2.42 7.56 -4.03
N SER A 61 -2.02 6.46 -4.66
CA SER A 61 -1.32 5.36 -3.97
C SER A 61 0.07 5.75 -3.45
N ALA A 62 0.77 6.73 -4.06
CA ALA A 62 2.00 7.29 -3.50
C ALA A 62 1.72 8.09 -2.22
N SER A 63 0.62 8.86 -2.21
CA SER A 63 0.18 9.57 -1.00
C SER A 63 -0.16 8.59 0.13
N THR A 64 -0.85 7.50 -0.17
CA THR A 64 -1.11 6.42 0.79
C THR A 64 0.19 5.78 1.29
N ALA A 65 1.18 5.53 0.41
CA ALA A 65 2.47 4.97 0.77
C ALA A 65 3.21 5.87 1.77
N SER A 66 3.24 7.18 1.53
CA SER A 66 3.87 8.17 2.41
C SER A 66 3.15 8.27 3.75
N HIS A 67 1.82 8.34 3.75
CA HIS A 67 1.01 8.36 4.96
C HIS A 67 1.22 7.09 5.80
N PHE A 68 1.18 5.92 5.18
CA PHE A 68 1.35 4.64 5.84
C PHE A 68 2.75 4.50 6.47
N ALA A 69 3.81 4.89 5.74
CA ALA A 69 5.17 4.91 6.27
C ALA A 69 5.30 5.82 7.49
N ASN A 70 4.70 7.03 7.47
CA ASN A 70 4.68 7.95 8.60
C ASN A 70 3.97 7.35 9.82
N ASP A 71 2.77 6.79 9.63
CA ASP A 71 1.97 6.24 10.73
C ASP A 71 2.68 5.09 11.44
N ILE A 72 3.40 4.25 10.69
CA ILE A 72 4.13 3.12 11.24
C ILE A 72 5.45 3.58 11.90
N SER A 73 6.25 4.42 11.22
CA SER A 73 7.58 4.79 11.69
C SER A 73 7.53 5.74 12.90
N ILE A 74 6.80 6.85 12.77
CA ILE A 74 6.74 7.92 13.77
C ILE A 74 5.45 7.87 14.58
N GLY A 75 4.31 7.56 13.94
CA GLY A 75 3.00 7.56 14.58
C GLY A 75 2.88 6.56 15.73
N THR A 76 3.57 5.42 15.64
CA THR A 76 3.60 4.40 16.72
C THR A 76 4.38 4.86 17.97
N ARG A 77 5.22 5.90 17.87
CA ARG A 77 6.09 6.42 18.94
C ARG A 77 6.96 5.36 19.63
N SER A 78 7.32 4.31 18.90
CA SER A 78 8.12 3.18 19.37
C SER A 78 9.62 3.45 19.23
N PHE A 79 10.17 4.45 19.90
CA PHE A 79 11.55 4.91 19.70
C PHE A 79 12.63 3.95 20.23
N LYS A 80 12.32 3.12 21.23
CA LYS A 80 13.25 2.11 21.76
C LYS A 80 13.38 0.90 20.84
N LYS A 81 12.29 0.51 20.20
CA LYS A 81 12.21 -0.59 19.23
C LYS A 81 11.40 -0.11 18.03
N PRO A 82 11.99 0.72 17.14
CA PRO A 82 11.24 1.40 16.09
C PRO A 82 10.85 0.46 14.94
N PHE A 83 9.74 0.78 14.29
CA PHE A 83 9.46 0.29 12.94
C PHE A 83 10.29 1.13 11.95
N LYS A 84 11.16 0.49 11.18
CA LYS A 84 11.97 1.14 10.15
C LYS A 84 11.18 1.20 8.84
N ALA A 85 10.19 2.05 8.78
CA ALA A 85 9.29 2.20 7.64
C ALA A 85 9.62 3.47 6.84
N TYR A 86 9.72 3.33 5.52
CA TYR A 86 10.12 4.37 4.59
C TYR A 86 9.23 4.38 3.36
N SER A 87 8.82 5.55 2.89
CA SER A 87 8.23 5.69 1.56
C SER A 87 9.32 6.03 0.54
N LEU A 88 9.36 5.30 -0.56
CA LEU A 88 10.22 5.61 -1.69
C LEU A 88 9.58 6.63 -2.65
N CYS A 89 8.41 7.17 -2.27
CA CYS A 89 7.69 8.18 -3.04
C CYS A 89 8.02 9.62 -2.61
N ASP A 90 8.78 9.83 -1.53
CA ASP A 90 8.86 11.14 -0.86
C ASP A 90 9.98 12.04 -1.41
N ASN A 91 11.05 11.48 -1.95
CA ASN A 91 12.17 12.28 -2.43
C ASN A 91 12.00 12.62 -3.91
N GLN A 92 11.47 13.80 -4.18
CA GLN A 92 11.25 14.30 -5.55
C GLN A 92 12.53 14.36 -6.39
N ALA A 93 13.66 14.72 -5.79
CA ALA A 93 14.94 14.79 -6.52
C ALA A 93 15.35 13.39 -7.00
N ILE A 94 15.23 12.36 -6.16
CA ILE A 94 15.53 10.98 -6.56
C ILE A 94 14.56 10.50 -7.64
N LEU A 95 13.26 10.73 -7.48
CA LEU A 95 12.25 10.29 -8.43
C LEU A 95 12.44 10.93 -9.80
N THR A 96 12.70 12.24 -9.82
CA THR A 96 12.90 12.98 -11.10
C THR A 96 14.21 12.62 -11.77
N ALA A 97 15.31 12.47 -11.02
CA ALA A 97 16.59 12.03 -11.56
C ALA A 97 16.50 10.63 -12.16
N LEU A 98 15.96 9.66 -11.40
CA LEU A 98 15.81 8.29 -11.90
C LEU A 98 14.85 8.20 -13.09
N GLY A 99 13.75 8.97 -13.05
CA GLY A 99 12.81 9.04 -14.18
C GLY A 99 13.43 9.61 -15.45
N ASN A 100 14.26 10.65 -15.32
CA ASN A 100 14.97 11.28 -16.45
C ASN A 100 16.08 10.38 -17.03
N ASP A 101 16.87 9.76 -16.16
CA ASP A 101 18.09 9.07 -16.55
C ASP A 101 17.88 7.60 -16.94
N TYR A 102 16.89 6.93 -16.32
CA TYR A 102 16.66 5.49 -16.47
C TYR A 102 15.23 5.11 -16.89
N GLY A 103 14.32 6.08 -16.96
CA GLY A 103 12.90 5.86 -17.24
C GLY A 103 12.06 5.65 -15.99
N PHE A 104 10.76 5.97 -16.10
CA PHE A 104 9.81 5.95 -14.98
C PHE A 104 9.62 4.54 -14.39
N GLU A 105 9.81 3.50 -15.19
CA GLU A 105 9.73 2.12 -14.72
C GLU A 105 10.86 1.74 -13.74
N LYS A 106 11.94 2.53 -13.66
CA LYS A 106 13.10 2.26 -12.82
C LYS A 106 13.12 3.02 -11.50
N ILE A 107 12.18 3.94 -11.27
CA ILE A 107 12.21 4.86 -10.12
C ILE A 107 12.21 4.15 -8.76
N PHE A 108 11.53 3.02 -8.61
CA PHE A 108 11.50 2.27 -7.36
C PHE A 108 12.58 1.19 -7.29
N VAL A 109 12.77 0.42 -8.35
CA VAL A 109 13.74 -0.67 -8.35
C VAL A 109 15.17 -0.16 -8.11
N ASN A 110 15.55 1.01 -8.66
CA ASN A 110 16.89 1.56 -8.44
C ASN A 110 17.08 2.10 -7.01
N GLN A 111 16.01 2.59 -6.36
CA GLN A 111 16.07 2.91 -4.93
C GLN A 111 16.21 1.65 -4.08
N LEU A 112 15.46 0.58 -4.39
CA LEU A 112 15.56 -0.69 -3.67
C LEU A 112 16.96 -1.32 -3.80
N LYS A 113 17.64 -1.22 -4.95
CA LYS A 113 19.02 -1.68 -5.13
C LYS A 113 20.00 -1.00 -4.16
N ASN A 114 19.74 0.27 -3.80
CA ASN A 114 20.59 1.02 -2.88
C ASN A 114 20.26 0.78 -1.40
N TYR A 115 18.99 0.55 -1.07
CA TYR A 115 18.52 0.60 0.31
C TYR A 115 18.09 -0.75 0.87
N ALA A 116 17.52 -1.62 0.03
CA ALA A 116 16.90 -2.85 0.51
C ALA A 116 17.91 -3.99 0.65
N GLN A 117 17.69 -4.81 1.66
CA GLN A 117 18.48 -5.98 1.99
C GLN A 117 17.58 -7.21 2.10
N ARG A 118 18.20 -8.40 2.07
CA ARG A 118 17.50 -9.65 2.31
C ARG A 118 16.64 -9.61 3.56
N ASP A 119 15.45 -10.18 3.48
CA ASP A 119 14.43 -10.25 4.52
C ASP A 119 13.76 -8.89 4.88
N ASP A 120 14.11 -7.78 4.23
CA ASP A 120 13.31 -6.56 4.28
C ASP A 120 11.90 -6.80 3.67
N LEU A 121 11.03 -5.82 3.74
CA LEU A 121 9.67 -5.89 3.20
C LEU A 121 9.42 -4.73 2.22
N VAL A 122 8.89 -5.04 1.06
CA VAL A 122 8.34 -4.04 0.12
C VAL A 122 6.83 -4.19 0.05
N ILE A 123 6.12 -3.09 0.32
CA ILE A 123 4.65 -3.00 0.22
C ILE A 123 4.30 -2.12 -0.98
N ALA A 124 3.71 -2.73 -2.00
CA ALA A 124 3.26 -2.04 -3.21
C ALA A 124 1.76 -1.70 -3.12
N ILE A 125 1.41 -0.44 -3.34
CA ILE A 125 0.02 0.03 -3.34
C ILE A 125 -0.36 0.42 -4.76
N SER A 126 -1.38 -0.25 -5.32
CA SER A 126 -1.82 0.00 -6.70
C SER A 126 -3.23 -0.51 -6.95
N ALA A 127 -4.17 0.36 -7.27
CA ALA A 127 -5.53 -0.05 -7.62
C ALA A 127 -5.52 -1.03 -8.81
N SER A 128 -4.78 -0.74 -9.87
CA SER A 128 -4.72 -1.60 -11.07
C SER A 128 -3.83 -2.84 -10.91
N GLY A 129 -2.85 -2.82 -10.01
CA GLY A 129 -1.86 -3.87 -9.86
C GLY A 129 -0.95 -4.10 -11.08
N ASN A 130 -0.94 -3.19 -12.06
CA ASN A 130 -0.27 -3.38 -13.35
C ASN A 130 0.81 -2.35 -13.68
N SER A 131 1.05 -1.37 -12.80
CA SER A 131 2.05 -0.30 -13.04
C SER A 131 3.46 -0.89 -13.25
N PRO A 132 4.13 -0.62 -14.38
CA PRO A 132 5.41 -1.26 -14.72
C PRO A 132 6.50 -1.04 -13.67
N ASN A 133 6.61 0.17 -13.10
CA ASN A 133 7.59 0.49 -12.05
C ASN A 133 7.38 -0.31 -10.76
N LEU A 134 6.13 -0.58 -10.38
CA LEU A 134 5.83 -1.41 -9.21
C LEU A 134 6.09 -2.88 -9.48
N VAL A 135 5.68 -3.37 -10.64
CA VAL A 135 5.93 -4.76 -11.06
C VAL A 135 7.43 -5.05 -11.13
N GLU A 136 8.23 -4.14 -11.65
CA GLU A 136 9.68 -4.30 -11.71
C GLU A 136 10.32 -4.31 -10.33
N ALA A 137 9.88 -3.42 -9.43
CA ALA A 137 10.33 -3.39 -8.04
C ALA A 137 10.01 -4.70 -7.30
N ILE A 138 8.81 -5.26 -7.48
CA ILE A 138 8.41 -6.54 -6.87
C ILE A 138 9.20 -7.72 -7.46
N ASN A 139 9.42 -7.77 -8.78
CA ASN A 139 10.25 -8.81 -9.39
C ASN A 139 11.68 -8.80 -8.83
N TYR A 140 12.29 -7.61 -8.74
CA TYR A 140 13.60 -7.44 -8.14
C TYR A 140 13.62 -7.92 -6.67
N SER A 141 12.61 -7.54 -5.90
CA SER A 141 12.49 -7.92 -4.49
C SER A 141 12.43 -9.44 -4.33
N ASN A 142 11.60 -10.12 -5.13
CA ASN A 142 11.47 -11.57 -5.10
C ASN A 142 12.79 -12.28 -5.47
N GLN A 143 13.51 -11.77 -6.47
CA GLN A 143 14.82 -12.32 -6.90
C GLN A 143 15.91 -12.17 -5.83
N ASN A 144 15.77 -11.17 -4.94
CA ASN A 144 16.76 -10.86 -3.89
C ASN A 144 16.33 -11.29 -2.47
N ASN A 145 15.32 -12.16 -2.36
CA ASN A 145 14.78 -12.65 -1.09
C ASN A 145 14.30 -11.51 -0.16
N ILE A 146 13.73 -10.47 -0.72
CA ILE A 146 13.04 -9.40 -0.01
C ILE A 146 11.56 -9.78 0.01
N ASN A 147 10.92 -9.75 1.17
CA ASN A 147 9.51 -10.07 1.28
C ASN A 147 8.64 -9.04 0.56
N THR A 148 7.56 -9.47 -0.02
CA THR A 148 6.68 -8.60 -0.79
C THR A 148 5.23 -8.71 -0.35
N PHE A 149 4.54 -7.58 -0.31
CA PHE A 149 3.12 -7.50 -0.05
C PHE A 149 2.47 -6.46 -0.96
N SER A 150 1.20 -6.63 -1.31
CA SER A 150 0.50 -5.62 -2.11
C SER A 150 -0.90 -5.30 -1.59
N LEU A 151 -1.32 -4.05 -1.82
CA LEU A 151 -2.70 -3.60 -1.73
C LEU A 151 -3.16 -3.37 -3.16
N THR A 152 -4.16 -4.11 -3.62
CA THR A 152 -4.67 -4.04 -4.99
C THR A 152 -6.18 -3.89 -5.02
N ALA A 153 -6.72 -3.48 -6.19
CA ALA A 153 -8.16 -3.40 -6.45
C ALA A 153 -8.48 -3.93 -7.85
N PHE A 154 -9.67 -3.72 -8.36
CA PHE A 154 -10.16 -4.17 -9.66
C PHE A 154 -10.06 -5.70 -9.81
N ASP A 155 -9.23 -6.18 -10.73
CA ASP A 155 -8.90 -7.60 -10.89
C ASP A 155 -7.63 -8.02 -10.13
N GLY A 156 -6.93 -7.04 -9.53
CA GLY A 156 -5.67 -7.23 -8.80
C GLY A 156 -4.42 -7.16 -9.67
N GLY A 157 -4.57 -7.23 -10.99
CA GLY A 157 -3.48 -7.17 -11.95
C GLY A 157 -2.36 -8.17 -11.66
N ARG A 158 -1.17 -7.85 -12.13
CA ARG A 158 0.03 -8.70 -11.96
C ARG A 158 0.50 -8.78 -10.51
N LEU A 159 0.39 -7.69 -9.74
CA LEU A 159 0.89 -7.62 -8.36
C LEU A 159 0.22 -8.65 -7.46
N LYS A 160 -1.09 -8.91 -7.63
CA LYS A 160 -1.83 -9.88 -6.81
C LYS A 160 -1.23 -11.29 -6.86
N GLY A 161 -0.68 -11.70 -8.01
CA GLY A 161 -0.05 -13.01 -8.18
C GLY A 161 1.48 -13.02 -7.98
N LEU A 162 2.12 -11.84 -7.94
CA LEU A 162 3.58 -11.73 -7.81
C LEU A 162 4.04 -11.56 -6.36
N THR A 163 3.22 -10.98 -5.48
CA THR A 163 3.58 -10.72 -4.09
C THR A 163 3.32 -11.91 -3.18
N ASN A 164 4.10 -12.02 -2.09
CA ASN A 164 3.94 -13.11 -1.10
C ASN A 164 2.60 -13.02 -0.33
N GLY A 165 2.04 -11.81 -0.21
CA GLY A 165 0.73 -11.57 0.38
C GLY A 165 0.02 -10.40 -0.30
N ASN A 166 -1.30 -10.36 -0.21
CA ASN A 166 -2.11 -9.33 -0.87
C ASN A 166 -3.38 -9.02 -0.07
N ILE A 167 -3.70 -7.74 0.10
CA ILE A 167 -5.04 -7.29 0.44
C ILE A 167 -5.70 -6.82 -0.84
N HIS A 168 -6.78 -7.48 -1.23
CA HIS A 168 -7.55 -7.15 -2.42
C HIS A 168 -8.83 -6.40 -2.07
N VAL A 169 -8.98 -5.20 -2.61
CA VAL A 169 -10.16 -4.36 -2.46
C VAL A 169 -11.12 -4.64 -3.64
N PRO A 170 -12.29 -5.22 -3.40
CA PRO A 170 -13.18 -5.67 -4.48
C PRO A 170 -13.97 -4.50 -5.08
N THR A 171 -13.31 -3.68 -5.91
CA THR A 171 -13.92 -2.62 -6.72
C THR A 171 -13.94 -3.00 -8.19
N GLU A 172 -14.83 -2.40 -8.97
CA GLU A 172 -14.85 -2.59 -10.42
C GLU A 172 -13.74 -1.77 -11.11
N LEU A 173 -13.44 -2.12 -12.35
CA LEU A 173 -12.41 -1.45 -13.16
C LEU A 173 -12.70 0.06 -13.24
N LYS A 174 -11.66 0.87 -13.07
CA LYS A 174 -11.68 2.35 -13.09
C LYS A 174 -12.32 3.02 -11.86
N GLU A 175 -12.72 2.30 -10.85
CA GLU A 175 -13.19 2.87 -9.59
C GLU A 175 -12.03 3.28 -8.68
N TYR A 176 -11.17 4.19 -9.17
CA TYR A 176 -9.96 4.61 -8.45
C TYR A 176 -10.28 5.25 -7.10
N GLY A 177 -11.29 6.15 -7.04
CA GLY A 177 -11.67 6.82 -5.78
C GLY A 177 -11.96 5.81 -4.66
N PRO A 178 -12.97 4.93 -4.78
CA PRO A 178 -13.26 3.93 -3.76
C PRO A 178 -12.08 3.00 -3.44
N ALA A 179 -11.27 2.62 -4.45
CA ALA A 179 -10.10 1.78 -4.23
C ALA A 179 -9.04 2.49 -3.36
N GLU A 180 -8.70 3.74 -3.68
CA GLU A 180 -7.73 4.56 -2.96
C GLU A 180 -8.21 4.93 -1.56
N ASP A 181 -9.49 5.30 -1.40
CA ASP A 181 -10.11 5.58 -0.10
C ASP A 181 -9.98 4.37 0.84
N VAL A 182 -10.28 3.18 0.33
CA VAL A 182 -10.19 1.94 1.13
C VAL A 182 -8.74 1.59 1.44
N HIS A 183 -7.79 1.75 0.51
CA HIS A 183 -6.36 1.58 0.79
C HIS A 183 -5.88 2.51 1.90
N MET A 184 -6.33 3.79 1.90
CA MET A 184 -5.98 4.75 2.94
C MET A 184 -6.59 4.37 4.30
N ILE A 185 -7.85 3.92 4.32
CA ILE A 185 -8.50 3.46 5.57
C ILE A 185 -7.79 2.21 6.14
N ILE A 186 -7.36 1.28 5.29
CA ILE A 186 -6.55 0.13 5.71
C ILE A 186 -5.24 0.61 6.35
N ALA A 187 -4.55 1.58 5.75
CA ALA A 187 -3.33 2.16 6.31
C ALA A 187 -3.57 2.74 7.72
N GLY A 188 -4.61 3.58 7.88
CA GLY A 188 -4.97 4.16 9.17
C GLY A 188 -5.40 3.12 10.22
N MET A 189 -6.10 2.06 9.81
CA MET A 189 -6.50 0.95 10.68
C MET A 189 -5.28 0.17 11.19
N VAL A 190 -4.34 -0.17 10.30
CA VAL A 190 -3.09 -0.87 10.66
C VAL A 190 -2.26 0.01 11.59
N GLY A 191 -2.07 1.30 11.27
CA GLY A 191 -1.38 2.26 12.12
C GLY A 191 -2.02 2.34 13.52
N SER A 192 -3.35 2.44 13.57
CA SER A 192 -4.12 2.48 14.83
C SER A 192 -3.95 1.21 15.68
N TYR A 193 -3.87 0.05 15.05
CA TYR A 193 -3.60 -1.22 15.74
C TYR A 193 -2.17 -1.25 16.29
N LEU A 194 -1.17 -0.89 15.46
CA LEU A 194 0.25 -0.93 15.85
C LEU A 194 0.58 0.04 16.99
N ILE A 195 -0.07 1.20 17.06
CA ILE A 195 0.05 2.12 18.21
C ILE A 195 -0.35 1.40 19.50
N ARG A 196 -1.49 0.72 19.52
CA ARG A 196 -1.98 0.01 20.71
C ARG A 196 -1.15 -1.23 21.04
N TYR A 197 -0.69 -1.92 20.02
CA TYR A 197 0.23 -3.05 20.17
C TYR A 197 1.51 -2.63 20.91
N VAL A 198 2.13 -1.52 20.49
CA VAL A 198 3.33 -0.97 21.15
C VAL A 198 3.05 -0.52 22.57
N GLN A 199 1.89 0.10 22.83
CA GLN A 199 1.51 0.52 24.18
C GLN A 199 1.30 -0.67 25.14
N ALA A 200 0.84 -1.80 24.62
CA ALA A 200 0.65 -3.03 25.41
C ALA A 200 1.97 -3.77 25.71
N GLU A 201 3.06 -3.47 24.97
CA GLU A 201 4.41 -4.01 25.26
C GLU A 201 5.18 -3.16 26.31
N SER A 202 4.70 -1.95 26.63
CA SER A 202 5.37 -0.99 27.53
C SER A 202 4.99 -1.20 28.98
#